data_75b938eff5b255bd7d1a0efa4a8e41ec
#
_entry.id   75b938eff5b255bd7d1a0efa4a8e41ec
#
_cell.length_a   1.000
_cell.length_b   1.000
_cell.length_c   1.000
_cell.angle_alpha   90.00
_cell.angle_beta   90.00
_cell.angle_gamma   90.00
#
_symmetry.space_group_name_H-M   'P 1'
#
loop_
_entity.id
_entity.type
_entity.pdbx_description
1 polymer ?
#
loop_
_entity_poly.entity_id
_entity_poly.type
_entity_poly.pdbx_seq_one_letter_code
_entity_poly.pdbx_strand_id
1 'polypeptide(L)'
;THGHGNPWPAFIGLWIHSFAEAVPLFGLNEGAQTAFVVSLGVHNLPIAALVAHWLQHEGTDARRGALAMAALGIAAPLGAAAGLLIPEHPHVDVVVGSLVVGIFLHVSSTILFETQKDHRIPLRTWAVVLVGIAAGFILSGYAGHGH
;
A
#
# COMPACT_ATOMS: atom_id res chain seq x y z
N THR A 1 17.62 26.78 -8.53
CA THR A 1 17.95 25.41 -8.97
C THR A 1 17.36 24.44 -7.96
N HIS A 2 16.11 24.00 -8.18
CA HIS A 2 15.54 22.92 -7.41
C HIS A 2 16.26 21.65 -7.86
N GLY A 3 17.09 21.07 -6.98
CA GLY A 3 17.74 19.82 -7.24
C GLY A 3 16.65 18.73 -7.42
N HIS A 4 16.55 18.22 -8.64
CA HIS A 4 15.74 17.04 -8.92
C HIS A 4 16.32 15.89 -8.11
N GLY A 5 15.68 15.53 -7.00
CA GLY A 5 16.07 14.38 -6.21
C GLY A 5 15.94 13.13 -7.08
N ASN A 6 16.92 12.22 -6.97
CA ASN A 6 16.87 10.95 -7.69
C ASN A 6 15.57 10.18 -7.31
N PRO A 7 14.70 9.84 -8.28
CA PRO A 7 13.42 9.22 -8.02
C PRO A 7 13.49 7.75 -7.55
N TRP A 8 14.56 7.09 -7.85
CA TRP A 8 14.69 5.65 -7.61
C TRP A 8 14.58 5.19 -6.16
N PRO A 9 15.10 5.94 -5.15
CA PRO A 9 14.92 5.53 -3.76
C PRO A 9 13.44 5.45 -3.34
N ALA A 10 12.63 6.42 -3.76
CA ALA A 10 11.20 6.40 -3.46
C ALA A 10 10.48 5.28 -4.22
N PHE A 11 10.83 5.03 -5.49
CA PHE A 11 10.29 3.91 -6.26
C PHE A 11 10.62 2.57 -5.58
N ILE A 12 11.86 2.37 -5.15
CA ILE A 12 12.28 1.15 -4.44
C ILE A 12 11.51 1.00 -3.13
N GLY A 13 11.33 2.10 -2.39
CA GLY A 13 10.53 2.10 -1.16
C GLY A 13 9.08 1.67 -1.39
N LEU A 14 8.44 2.20 -2.44
CA LEU A 14 7.08 1.83 -2.83
C LEU A 14 6.99 0.37 -3.32
N TRP A 15 8.00 -0.11 -4.03
CA TRP A 15 8.07 -1.50 -4.47
C TRP A 15 8.16 -2.46 -3.28
N ILE A 16 9.05 -2.19 -2.33
CA ILE A 16 9.19 -2.98 -1.10
C ILE A 16 7.89 -2.92 -0.27
N HIS A 17 7.26 -1.75 -0.21
CA HIS A 17 5.98 -1.57 0.47
C HIS A 17 4.90 -2.46 -0.15
N SER A 18 4.67 -2.38 -1.46
CA SER A 18 3.68 -3.19 -2.17
C SER A 18 3.97 -4.70 -2.08
N PHE A 19 5.24 -5.08 -2.02
CA PHE A 19 5.66 -6.45 -1.78
C PHE A 19 5.28 -6.90 -0.36
N ALA A 20 5.68 -6.14 0.66
CA ALA A 20 5.54 -6.51 2.07
C ALA A 20 4.06 -6.59 2.50
N GLU A 21 3.22 -5.67 2.01
CA GLU A 21 1.80 -5.64 2.36
C GLU A 21 1.01 -6.85 1.83
N ALA A 22 1.47 -7.48 0.75
CA ALA A 22 0.80 -8.65 0.17
C ALA A 22 1.23 -9.99 0.81
N VAL A 23 2.32 -10.02 1.58
CA VAL A 23 2.85 -11.24 2.21
C VAL A 23 1.81 -12.00 3.05
N PRO A 24 0.96 -11.37 3.88
CA PRO A 24 0.01 -12.10 4.73
C PRO A 24 -1.21 -12.68 3.98
N LEU A 25 -1.35 -12.46 2.67
CA LEU A 25 -2.56 -12.79 1.91
C LEU A 25 -3.01 -14.24 2.11
N PHE A 26 -2.11 -15.21 1.97
CA PHE A 26 -2.45 -16.63 2.02
C PHE A 26 -2.57 -17.18 3.44
N GLY A 27 -2.15 -16.44 4.46
CA GLY A 27 -2.42 -16.77 5.87
C GLY A 27 -3.83 -16.41 6.33
N LEU A 28 -4.62 -15.71 5.49
CA LEU A 28 -5.99 -15.32 5.79
C LEU A 28 -6.99 -16.40 5.36
N ASN A 29 -8.15 -16.47 6.02
CA ASN A 29 -9.27 -17.29 5.55
C ASN A 29 -9.84 -16.75 4.22
N GLU A 30 -10.53 -17.59 3.43
CA GLU A 30 -11.00 -17.26 2.08
C GLU A 30 -11.83 -15.97 2.01
N GLY A 31 -12.71 -15.73 2.97
CA GLY A 31 -13.52 -14.50 3.02
C GLY A 31 -12.67 -13.25 3.26
N ALA A 32 -11.70 -13.36 4.17
CA ALA A 32 -10.77 -12.28 4.47
C ALA A 32 -9.79 -12.03 3.31
N GLN A 33 -9.36 -13.07 2.58
CA GLN A 33 -8.50 -12.93 1.39
C GLN A 33 -9.15 -12.02 0.35
N THR A 34 -10.43 -12.24 0.02
CA THR A 34 -11.15 -11.42 -0.96
C THR A 34 -11.20 -9.96 -0.54
N ALA A 35 -11.61 -9.69 0.71
CA ALA A 35 -11.65 -8.34 1.25
C ALA A 35 -10.28 -7.67 1.25
N PHE A 36 -9.24 -8.43 1.59
CA PHE A 36 -7.86 -7.97 1.62
C PHE A 36 -7.36 -7.61 0.21
N VAL A 37 -7.58 -8.46 -0.79
CA VAL A 37 -7.20 -8.20 -2.19
C VAL A 37 -7.89 -6.95 -2.74
N VAL A 38 -9.18 -6.77 -2.46
CA VAL A 38 -9.93 -5.57 -2.85
C VAL A 38 -9.35 -4.32 -2.17
N SER A 39 -9.08 -4.40 -0.88
CA SER A 39 -8.48 -3.30 -0.10
C SER A 39 -7.09 -2.94 -0.64
N LEU A 40 -6.27 -3.94 -0.91
CA LEU A 40 -4.94 -3.80 -1.50
C LEU A 40 -5.00 -3.13 -2.87
N GLY A 41 -5.92 -3.56 -3.73
CA GLY A 41 -6.14 -2.96 -5.05
C GLY A 41 -6.54 -1.49 -4.96
N VAL A 42 -7.51 -1.16 -4.10
CA VAL A 42 -7.96 0.23 -3.88
C VAL A 42 -6.85 1.10 -3.32
N HIS A 43 -6.07 0.57 -2.37
CA HIS A 43 -4.93 1.28 -1.76
C HIS A 43 -3.79 1.52 -2.75
N ASN A 44 -3.48 0.56 -3.60
CA ASN A 44 -2.38 0.67 -4.58
C ASN A 44 -2.72 1.55 -5.80
N LEU A 45 -4.00 1.81 -6.09
CA LEU A 45 -4.39 2.69 -7.20
C LEU A 45 -3.82 4.11 -7.10
N PRO A 46 -3.94 4.83 -5.96
CA PRO A 46 -3.33 6.16 -5.80
C PRO A 46 -1.81 6.12 -5.92
N ILE A 47 -1.16 5.08 -5.39
CA ILE A 47 0.29 4.88 -5.46
C ILE A 47 0.73 4.71 -6.92
N ALA A 48 0.05 3.85 -7.67
CA ALA A 48 0.33 3.65 -9.09
C ALA A 48 0.11 4.93 -9.91
N ALA A 49 -0.96 5.69 -9.63
CA ALA A 49 -1.22 6.97 -10.29
C ALA A 49 -0.13 8.00 -9.99
N LEU A 50 0.33 8.08 -8.74
CA LEU A 50 1.41 8.98 -8.33
C LEU A 50 2.72 8.62 -9.04
N VAL A 51 3.11 7.34 -9.07
CA VAL A 51 4.31 6.87 -9.74
C VAL A 51 4.24 7.12 -11.24
N ALA A 52 3.10 6.84 -11.88
CA ALA A 52 2.90 7.08 -13.29
C ALA A 52 3.03 8.58 -13.64
N HIS A 53 2.38 9.45 -12.86
CA HIS A 53 2.48 10.89 -13.02
C HIS A 53 3.91 11.38 -12.87
N TRP A 54 4.61 10.89 -11.89
CA TRP A 54 5.98 11.24 -11.60
C TRP A 54 6.96 10.81 -12.70
N LEU A 55 6.87 9.55 -13.19
CA LEU A 55 7.68 9.08 -14.32
C LEU A 55 7.46 9.92 -15.58
N GLN A 56 6.23 10.38 -15.84
CA GLN A 56 5.92 11.28 -16.94
C GLN A 56 6.55 12.67 -16.75
N HIS A 57 6.53 13.19 -15.53
CA HIS A 57 7.04 14.53 -15.24
C HIS A 57 8.58 14.60 -15.34
N GLU A 58 9.27 13.50 -15.01
CA GLU A 58 10.72 13.36 -15.15
C GLU A 58 11.17 13.10 -16.60
N GLY A 59 10.25 13.10 -17.55
CA GLY A 59 10.57 12.85 -18.95
C GLY A 59 11.08 11.43 -19.22
N THR A 60 10.70 10.48 -18.36
CA THR A 60 11.11 9.07 -18.51
C THR A 60 10.59 8.52 -19.84
N ASP A 61 11.47 7.88 -20.61
CA ASP A 61 11.10 7.20 -21.84
C ASP A 61 9.94 6.21 -21.62
N ALA A 62 8.99 6.17 -22.55
CA ALA A 62 7.76 5.39 -22.43
C ALA A 62 8.04 3.90 -22.12
N ARG A 63 9.09 3.32 -22.68
CA ARG A 63 9.48 1.94 -22.42
C ARG A 63 9.97 1.74 -20.99
N ARG A 64 10.79 2.67 -20.50
CA ARG A 64 11.28 2.61 -19.09
C ARG A 64 10.15 2.85 -18.11
N GLY A 65 9.25 3.78 -18.40
CA GLY A 65 8.06 4.03 -17.62
C GLY A 65 7.16 2.79 -17.53
N ALA A 66 6.89 2.14 -18.68
CA ALA A 66 6.10 0.91 -18.72
C ALA A 66 6.77 -0.24 -17.92
N LEU A 67 8.09 -0.39 -18.02
CA LEU A 67 8.84 -1.40 -17.26
C LEU A 67 8.78 -1.11 -15.74
N ALA A 68 8.91 0.14 -15.33
CA ALA A 68 8.80 0.52 -13.91
C ALA A 68 7.39 0.24 -13.38
N MET A 69 6.34 0.58 -14.14
CA MET A 69 4.96 0.28 -13.76
C MET A 69 4.68 -1.23 -13.72
N ALA A 70 5.20 -2.00 -14.67
CA ALA A 70 5.11 -3.45 -14.65
C ALA A 70 5.84 -4.05 -13.42
N ALA A 71 7.04 -3.54 -13.11
CA ALA A 71 7.78 -3.95 -11.92
C ALA A 71 7.01 -3.65 -10.63
N LEU A 72 6.36 -2.48 -10.52
CA LEU A 72 5.50 -2.16 -9.39
C LEU A 72 4.29 -3.10 -9.30
N GLY A 73 3.64 -3.38 -10.44
CA GLY A 73 2.50 -4.28 -10.50
C GLY A 73 2.80 -5.74 -10.12
N ILE A 74 4.05 -6.19 -10.31
CA ILE A 74 4.49 -7.54 -9.92
C ILE A 74 4.84 -7.63 -8.43
N ALA A 75 5.09 -6.51 -7.75
CA ALA A 75 5.53 -6.51 -6.36
C ALA A 75 4.56 -7.23 -5.42
N ALA A 76 3.27 -6.91 -5.48
CA ALA A 76 2.25 -7.54 -4.64
C ALA A 76 2.06 -9.05 -4.93
N PRO A 77 1.93 -9.53 -6.18
CA PRO A 77 1.94 -10.96 -6.48
C PRO A 77 3.18 -11.70 -5.97
N LEU A 78 4.37 -11.09 -6.07
CA LEU A 78 5.60 -11.68 -5.54
C LEU A 78 5.58 -11.73 -4.00
N GLY A 79 5.07 -10.70 -3.35
CA GLY A 79 4.89 -10.68 -1.90
C GLY A 79 3.95 -11.78 -1.43
N ALA A 80 2.80 -11.93 -2.08
CA ALA A 80 1.86 -13.00 -1.80
C ALA A 80 2.49 -14.40 -1.99
N ALA A 81 3.22 -14.60 -3.09
CA ALA A 81 3.95 -15.86 -3.34
C ALA A 81 5.04 -16.12 -2.28
N ALA A 82 5.75 -15.07 -1.83
CA ALA A 82 6.71 -15.19 -0.74
C ALA A 82 6.04 -15.59 0.59
N GLY A 83 4.80 -15.12 0.83
CA GLY A 83 4.00 -15.51 1.98
C GLY A 83 3.75 -17.02 2.05
N LEU A 84 3.61 -17.70 0.91
CA LEU A 84 3.44 -19.17 0.87
C LEU A 84 4.68 -19.93 1.36
N LEU A 85 5.85 -19.30 1.37
CA LEU A 85 7.10 -19.89 1.84
C LEU A 85 7.32 -19.71 3.35
N ILE A 86 6.49 -18.88 3.98
CA ILE A 86 6.54 -18.64 5.42
C ILE A 86 5.80 -19.79 6.12
N PRO A 87 6.44 -20.51 7.04
CA PRO A 87 5.76 -21.57 7.79
C PRO A 87 4.58 -21.01 8.58
N GLU A 88 3.45 -21.70 8.54
CA GLU A 88 2.30 -21.40 9.40
C GLU A 88 2.70 -21.57 10.87
N HIS A 89 2.96 -20.46 11.52
CA HIS A 89 3.29 -20.44 12.94
C HIS A 89 2.64 -19.22 13.59
N PRO A 90 1.85 -19.36 14.66
CA PRO A 90 1.08 -18.27 15.27
C PRO A 90 1.92 -17.02 15.59
N HIS A 91 3.18 -17.19 15.96
CA HIS A 91 4.07 -16.06 16.24
C HIS A 91 4.53 -15.33 14.97
N VAL A 92 4.69 -16.06 13.86
CA VAL A 92 5.11 -15.46 12.57
C VAL A 92 3.96 -14.62 12.03
N ASP A 93 2.73 -15.10 12.10
CA ASP A 93 1.54 -14.40 11.63
C ASP A 93 1.35 -13.07 12.39
N VAL A 94 1.52 -13.10 13.71
CA VAL A 94 1.45 -11.88 14.54
C VAL A 94 2.55 -10.89 14.19
N VAL A 95 3.79 -11.35 13.99
CA VAL A 95 4.92 -10.48 13.63
C VAL A 95 4.73 -9.87 12.25
N VAL A 96 4.37 -10.68 11.25
CA VAL A 96 4.13 -10.21 9.88
C VAL A 96 2.96 -9.23 9.84
N GLY A 97 1.84 -9.57 10.48
CA GLY A 97 0.68 -8.69 10.56
C GLY A 97 1.00 -7.37 11.25
N SER A 98 1.74 -7.40 12.37
CA SER A 98 2.16 -6.19 13.08
C SER A 98 3.09 -5.32 12.25
N LEU A 99 4.01 -5.93 11.49
CA LEU A 99 4.92 -5.23 10.59
C LEU A 99 4.15 -4.51 9.49
N VAL A 100 3.19 -5.20 8.86
CA VAL A 100 2.34 -4.63 7.81
C VAL A 100 1.53 -3.45 8.34
N VAL A 101 0.87 -3.60 9.49
CA VAL A 101 0.13 -2.50 10.14
C VAL A 101 1.05 -1.33 10.47
N GLY A 102 2.26 -1.59 10.96
CA GLY A 102 3.27 -0.56 11.24
C GLY A 102 3.68 0.21 9.98
N ILE A 103 3.92 -0.48 8.87
CA ILE A 103 4.25 0.13 7.58
C ILE A 103 3.08 1.00 7.08
N PHE A 104 1.85 0.50 7.14
CA PHE A 104 0.65 1.26 6.76
C PHE A 104 0.49 2.54 7.58
N LEU A 105 0.63 2.46 8.89
CA LEU A 105 0.54 3.62 9.78
C LEU A 105 1.66 4.63 9.49
N HIS A 106 2.88 4.16 9.28
CA HIS A 106 4.02 5.02 8.98
C HIS A 106 3.82 5.75 7.65
N VAL A 107 3.49 5.05 6.58
CA VAL A 107 3.28 5.66 5.25
C VAL A 107 2.08 6.60 5.27
N SER A 108 0.97 6.20 5.87
CA SER A 108 -0.23 7.05 5.97
C SER A 108 0.04 8.33 6.76
N SER A 109 0.77 8.23 7.88
CA SER A 109 1.13 9.42 8.67
C SER A 109 2.10 10.31 7.91
N THR A 110 3.11 9.76 7.25
CA THR A 110 4.09 10.53 6.48
C THR A 110 3.41 11.30 5.35
N ILE A 111 2.55 10.65 4.56
CA ILE A 111 1.79 11.31 3.49
C ILE A 111 0.89 12.42 4.07
N LEU A 112 0.21 12.15 5.18
CA LEU A 112 -0.67 13.13 5.81
C LEU A 112 0.09 14.38 6.28
N PHE A 113 1.28 14.21 6.87
CA PHE A 113 2.07 15.33 7.38
C PHE A 113 2.90 16.02 6.31
N GLU A 114 3.41 15.31 5.32
CA GLU A 114 4.29 15.88 4.28
C GLU A 114 3.51 16.68 3.23
N THR A 115 2.25 16.33 2.98
CA THR A 115 1.36 17.06 2.06
C THR A 115 0.87 18.38 2.65
N GLN A 116 1.07 18.64 3.95
CA GLN A 116 0.55 19.80 4.67
C GLN A 116 1.64 20.85 4.92
N LYS A 117 1.87 21.74 3.94
CA LYS A 117 2.85 22.85 4.08
C LYS A 117 2.52 23.87 5.19
N ASP A 118 1.29 23.88 5.74
CA ASP A 118 0.81 24.90 6.68
C ASP A 118 0.35 24.38 8.05
N HIS A 119 0.67 23.16 8.45
CA HIS A 119 0.25 22.54 9.73
C HIS A 119 -1.26 22.61 10.03
N ARG A 120 -2.10 23.02 9.09
CA ARG A 120 -3.56 23.04 9.22
C ARG A 120 -4.15 21.99 8.33
N ILE A 121 -4.63 20.91 8.94
CA ILE A 121 -5.33 19.84 8.21
C ILE A 121 -6.71 20.39 7.79
N PRO A 122 -6.99 20.57 6.49
CA PRO A 122 -8.27 21.09 6.04
C PRO A 122 -9.40 20.11 6.42
N LEU A 123 -10.58 20.64 6.70
CA LEU A 123 -11.75 19.85 7.11
C LEU A 123 -12.09 18.72 6.10
N ARG A 124 -11.78 18.93 4.83
CA ARG A 124 -11.92 17.90 3.78
C ARG A 124 -11.07 16.65 4.05
N THR A 125 -9.85 16.83 4.53
CA THR A 125 -8.94 15.71 4.84
C THR A 125 -9.48 14.91 6.04
N TRP A 126 -9.98 15.58 7.07
CA TRP A 126 -10.65 14.92 8.18
C TRP A 126 -11.88 14.13 7.73
N ALA A 127 -12.69 14.68 6.83
CA ALA A 127 -13.85 13.97 6.28
C ALA A 127 -13.43 12.69 5.55
N VAL A 128 -12.39 12.75 4.71
CA VAL A 128 -11.88 11.56 3.99
C VAL A 128 -11.34 10.50 4.95
N VAL A 129 -10.60 10.91 5.99
CA VAL A 129 -10.09 9.98 7.01
C VAL A 129 -11.23 9.29 7.76
N LEU A 130 -12.26 10.06 8.17
CA LEU A 130 -13.42 9.50 8.86
C LEU A 130 -14.22 8.54 7.98
N VAL A 131 -14.40 8.88 6.69
CA VAL A 131 -15.05 7.99 5.71
C VAL A 131 -14.23 6.71 5.52
N GLY A 132 -12.90 6.80 5.45
CA GLY A 132 -12.01 5.64 5.35
C GLY A 132 -12.12 4.73 6.58
N ILE A 133 -12.13 5.31 7.78
CA ILE A 133 -12.31 4.55 9.03
C ILE A 133 -13.69 3.88 9.06
N ALA A 134 -14.76 4.60 8.73
CA ALA A 134 -16.10 4.04 8.69
C ALA A 134 -16.23 2.90 7.67
N ALA A 135 -15.66 3.05 6.48
CA ALA A 135 -15.61 2.00 5.47
C ALA A 135 -14.85 0.77 5.95
N GLY A 136 -13.70 0.96 6.62
CA GLY A 136 -12.94 -0.13 7.23
C GLY A 136 -13.73 -0.89 8.29
N PHE A 137 -14.45 -0.19 9.17
CA PHE A 137 -15.33 -0.82 10.15
C PHE A 137 -16.47 -1.62 9.52
N ILE A 138 -17.10 -1.07 8.47
CA ILE A 138 -18.17 -1.77 7.74
C ILE A 138 -17.62 -3.05 7.10
N LEU A 139 -16.49 -2.96 6.39
CA LEU A 139 -15.86 -4.11 5.75
C LEU A 139 -15.43 -5.18 6.74
N SER A 140 -14.86 -4.79 7.89
CA SER A 140 -14.47 -5.75 8.93
C SER A 140 -15.67 -6.44 9.58
N GLY A 141 -16.80 -5.73 9.74
CA GLY A 141 -18.05 -6.30 10.23
C GLY A 141 -18.62 -7.36 9.29
N TYR A 142 -18.54 -7.16 7.98
CA TYR A 142 -18.95 -8.16 7.00
C TYR A 142 -18.02 -9.39 6.98
N ALA A 143 -16.73 -9.22 7.15
CA ALA A 143 -15.76 -10.32 7.20
C ALA A 143 -15.90 -11.17 8.49
N GLY A 144 -16.38 -10.59 9.59
CA GLY A 144 -16.55 -11.29 10.87
C GLY A 144 -17.83 -12.14 11.01
N HIS A 145 -18.78 -12.05 10.08
CA HIS A 145 -20.05 -12.78 10.12
C HIS A 145 -20.09 -14.04 9.25
N GLY A 146 -18.95 -14.47 8.71
CA GLY A 146 -18.79 -15.67 7.88
C GLY A 146 -18.36 -16.93 8.64
N HIS A 147 -18.82 -17.14 9.90
CA HIS A 147 -18.66 -18.37 10.65
C HIS A 147 -19.97 -19.14 10.75
#